data_cd6966adfe08ca0296770c3f702dc7bf
#
_entry.id   cd6966adfe08ca0296770c3f702dc7bf
#
_cell.length_a   1.000
_cell.length_b   1.000
_cell.length_c   1.000
_cell.angle_alpha   90.00
_cell.angle_beta   90.00
_cell.angle_gamma   90.00
#
_symmetry.space_group_name_H-M   'P 1'
#
loop_
_entity.id
_entity.type
_entity.pdbx_description
1 polymer ?
#
loop_
_entity_poly.entity_id
_entity_poly.type
_entity_poly.pdbx_seq_one_letter_code
_entity_poly.pdbx_strand_id
1 'polypeptide(L)'
;FFSILFETPPDIDVENFKKVITSRRSVRKFTDKAIPAKVLDDCLDLALLAPNSSNLQPWTFYVVQSAAKKKQLVKACLNQLAAKTASELIVCVARTDRVDEMAKMNITEFPFPEAPATVQKYYRFIPYNYKTGYFNALGNFKKVAFKVARQFDKQLPVTAFNPADAKLWASKTTAL
;
A
#
# COMPACT_ATOMS: atom_id res chain seq x y z
N PHE A 1 11.27 8.30 22.37
CA PHE A 1 10.77 6.93 22.57
C PHE A 1 9.27 7.03 22.73
N PHE A 2 8.54 6.52 21.74
CA PHE A 2 7.09 6.41 21.82
C PHE A 2 6.76 5.45 22.97
N SER A 3 6.01 5.89 23.97
CA SER A 3 5.26 4.95 24.79
C SER A 3 4.22 4.34 23.85
N ILE A 4 4.54 3.20 23.30
CA ILE A 4 3.57 2.38 22.60
C ILE A 4 2.48 2.12 23.62
N LEU A 5 1.28 2.64 23.37
CA LEU A 5 0.10 2.19 24.09
C LEU A 5 -0.03 0.71 23.74
N PHE A 6 0.35 -0.15 24.67
CA PHE A 6 0.08 -1.57 24.57
C PHE A 6 -1.41 -1.74 24.79
N GLU A 7 -2.16 -1.70 23.71
CA GLU A 7 -3.51 -2.25 23.75
C GLU A 7 -3.37 -3.73 24.10
N THR A 8 -4.15 -4.18 25.07
CA THR A 8 -4.21 -5.61 25.34
C THR A 8 -4.69 -6.30 24.07
N PRO A 9 -3.90 -7.22 23.48
CA PRO A 9 -4.34 -7.90 22.28
C PRO A 9 -5.69 -8.57 22.53
N PRO A 10 -6.63 -8.52 21.57
CA PRO A 10 -7.87 -9.26 21.69
C PRO A 10 -7.56 -10.76 21.83
N ASP A 11 -8.44 -11.47 22.53
CA ASP A 11 -8.38 -12.94 22.57
C ASP A 11 -8.64 -13.49 21.17
N ILE A 12 -7.58 -14.05 20.57
CA ILE A 12 -7.61 -14.57 19.20
C ILE A 12 -7.64 -16.09 19.27
N ASP A 13 -8.64 -16.69 18.63
CA ASP A 13 -8.69 -18.14 18.41
C ASP A 13 -7.57 -18.57 17.43
N VAL A 14 -6.41 -18.88 18.03
CA VAL A 14 -5.19 -19.27 17.29
C VAL A 14 -5.42 -20.52 16.45
N GLU A 15 -6.25 -21.48 16.91
CA GLU A 15 -6.49 -22.73 16.19
C GLU A 15 -7.35 -22.48 14.94
N ASN A 16 -8.35 -21.62 15.00
CA ASN A 16 -9.11 -21.22 13.80
C ASN A 16 -8.24 -20.40 12.84
N PHE A 17 -7.38 -19.52 13.35
CA PHE A 17 -6.43 -18.79 12.52
C PHE A 17 -5.48 -19.75 11.76
N LYS A 18 -4.90 -20.75 12.45
CA LYS A 18 -4.08 -21.79 11.82
C LYS A 18 -4.85 -22.55 10.73
N LYS A 19 -6.11 -22.94 11.01
CA LYS A 19 -6.97 -23.62 10.01
C LYS A 19 -7.14 -22.77 8.76
N VAL A 20 -7.39 -21.46 8.89
CA VAL A 20 -7.51 -20.54 7.75
C VAL A 20 -6.22 -20.52 6.94
N ILE A 21 -5.07 -20.35 7.57
CA ILE A 21 -3.76 -20.30 6.89
C ILE A 21 -3.45 -21.63 6.19
N THR A 22 -3.63 -22.77 6.88
CA THR A 22 -3.26 -24.10 6.36
C THR A 22 -4.23 -24.64 5.32
N SER A 23 -5.50 -24.21 5.34
CA SER A 23 -6.51 -24.62 4.36
C SER A 23 -6.46 -23.83 3.04
N ARG A 24 -5.79 -22.66 3.03
CA ARG A 24 -5.70 -21.82 1.84
C ARG A 24 -5.10 -22.58 0.66
N ARG A 25 -5.71 -22.44 -0.51
CA ARG A 25 -5.19 -22.98 -1.78
C ARG A 25 -5.21 -21.90 -2.86
N SER A 26 -4.34 -22.05 -3.85
CA SER A 26 -4.33 -21.21 -5.06
C SER A 26 -5.41 -21.68 -6.02
N VAL A 27 -6.66 -21.29 -5.76
CA VAL A 27 -7.79 -21.61 -6.64
C VAL A 27 -7.69 -20.79 -7.91
N ARG A 28 -7.78 -21.44 -9.07
CA ARG A 28 -7.66 -20.81 -10.40
C ARG A 28 -8.87 -21.03 -11.30
N LYS A 29 -9.89 -21.70 -10.80
CA LYS A 29 -11.19 -21.87 -11.48
C LYS A 29 -12.28 -21.65 -10.43
N PHE A 30 -13.15 -20.71 -10.71
CA PHE A 30 -14.24 -20.33 -9.82
C PHE A 30 -15.58 -20.81 -10.41
N THR A 31 -16.57 -20.93 -9.55
CA THR A 31 -17.95 -21.18 -9.94
C THR A 31 -18.60 -19.88 -10.39
N ASP A 32 -19.76 -19.96 -11.02
CA ASP A 32 -20.60 -18.82 -11.42
C ASP A 32 -21.38 -18.18 -10.25
N LYS A 33 -21.20 -18.71 -9.03
CA LYS A 33 -21.87 -18.20 -7.85
C LYS A 33 -21.38 -16.78 -7.54
N ALA A 34 -22.31 -15.84 -7.47
CA ALA A 34 -22.02 -14.47 -7.08
C ALA A 34 -21.50 -14.37 -5.64
N ILE A 35 -20.55 -13.47 -5.42
CA ILE A 35 -20.08 -13.12 -4.08
C ILE A 35 -21.12 -12.18 -3.47
N PRO A 36 -21.66 -12.43 -2.25
CA PRO A 36 -22.52 -11.46 -1.57
C PRO A 36 -21.76 -10.13 -1.38
N ALA A 37 -22.43 -9.02 -1.68
CA ALA A 37 -21.83 -7.68 -1.60
C ALA A 37 -21.15 -7.42 -0.25
N LYS A 38 -21.85 -7.74 0.85
CA LYS A 38 -21.27 -7.61 2.20
C LYS A 38 -19.94 -8.36 2.37
N VAL A 39 -19.79 -9.56 1.82
CA VAL A 39 -18.56 -10.34 1.92
C VAL A 39 -17.43 -9.68 1.14
N LEU A 40 -17.73 -9.10 -0.02
CA LEU A 40 -16.76 -8.35 -0.80
C LEU A 40 -16.31 -7.08 -0.06
N ASP A 41 -17.26 -6.33 0.49
CA ASP A 41 -17.00 -5.11 1.26
C ASP A 41 -16.17 -5.44 2.49
N ASP A 42 -16.54 -6.44 3.28
CA ASP A 42 -15.77 -6.89 4.47
C ASP A 42 -14.32 -7.27 4.08
N CYS A 43 -14.11 -7.93 2.96
CA CYS A 43 -12.78 -8.27 2.47
C CYS A 43 -11.96 -7.03 2.08
N LEU A 44 -12.58 -6.04 1.46
CA LEU A 44 -11.92 -4.79 1.10
C LEU A 44 -11.57 -3.96 2.34
N ASP A 45 -12.49 -3.87 3.30
CA ASP A 45 -12.26 -3.18 4.58
C ASP A 45 -11.09 -3.81 5.35
N LEU A 46 -11.04 -5.15 5.41
CA LEU A 46 -9.92 -5.85 6.03
C LEU A 46 -8.60 -5.61 5.27
N ALA A 47 -8.63 -5.54 3.94
CA ALA A 47 -7.45 -5.25 3.13
C ALA A 47 -6.89 -3.84 3.40
N LEU A 48 -7.75 -2.86 3.73
CA LEU A 48 -7.33 -1.51 4.10
C LEU A 48 -6.55 -1.46 5.42
N LEU A 49 -6.71 -2.46 6.29
CA LEU A 49 -5.98 -2.56 7.56
C LEU A 49 -4.55 -3.10 7.40
N ALA A 50 -4.16 -3.51 6.18
CA ALA A 50 -2.82 -4.03 5.94
C ALA A 50 -1.75 -2.98 6.30
N PRO A 51 -0.68 -3.38 7.02
CA PRO A 51 0.39 -2.45 7.37
C PRO A 51 1.11 -1.97 6.13
N ASN A 52 1.47 -0.69 6.13
CA ASN A 52 2.18 -0.08 5.02
C ASN A 52 3.21 0.94 5.50
N SER A 53 4.20 1.24 4.65
CA SER A 53 5.28 2.16 5.00
C SER A 53 4.72 3.55 5.32
N SER A 54 5.02 4.01 6.53
CA SER A 54 4.64 5.34 7.01
C SER A 54 3.13 5.61 7.01
N ASN A 55 2.31 4.59 7.03
CA ASN A 55 0.85 4.71 6.94
C ASN A 55 0.39 5.64 5.80
N LEU A 56 1.08 5.59 4.66
CA LEU A 56 0.75 6.43 3.50
C LEU A 56 -0.41 5.87 2.67
N GLN A 57 -0.84 4.64 2.96
CA GLN A 57 -1.97 3.98 2.29
C GLN A 57 -1.92 4.17 0.76
N PRO A 58 -0.84 3.73 0.09
CA PRO A 58 -0.57 4.05 -1.30
C PRO A 58 -1.37 3.18 -2.26
N TRP A 59 -2.65 2.97 -2.01
CA TRP A 59 -3.51 2.11 -2.81
C TRP A 59 -4.87 2.71 -3.09
N THR A 60 -5.47 2.24 -4.16
CA THR A 60 -6.88 2.39 -4.47
C THR A 60 -7.37 1.10 -5.08
N PHE A 61 -8.48 0.58 -4.62
CA PHE A 61 -9.12 -0.62 -5.15
C PHE A 61 -10.29 -0.22 -6.06
N TYR A 62 -10.32 -0.76 -7.27
CA TYR A 62 -11.42 -0.58 -8.21
C TYR A 62 -12.11 -1.91 -8.44
N VAL A 63 -13.33 -2.04 -7.97
CA VAL A 63 -14.20 -3.18 -8.30
C VAL A 63 -14.75 -2.97 -9.70
N VAL A 64 -14.43 -3.88 -10.62
CA VAL A 64 -14.82 -3.75 -12.03
C VAL A 64 -16.22 -4.29 -12.24
N GLN A 65 -17.20 -3.42 -12.35
CA GLN A 65 -18.62 -3.82 -12.51
C GLN A 65 -19.02 -4.04 -13.97
N SER A 66 -18.52 -3.20 -14.90
CA SER A 66 -18.91 -3.24 -16.31
C SER A 66 -18.44 -4.53 -17.00
N ALA A 67 -19.37 -5.27 -17.61
CA ALA A 67 -19.06 -6.48 -18.37
C ALA A 67 -18.03 -6.23 -19.50
N ALA A 68 -18.10 -5.10 -20.18
CA ALA A 68 -17.15 -4.72 -21.21
C ALA A 68 -15.73 -4.54 -20.62
N LYS A 69 -15.61 -3.86 -19.47
CA LYS A 69 -14.32 -3.69 -18.78
C LYS A 69 -13.81 -5.00 -18.19
N LYS A 70 -14.69 -5.86 -17.63
CA LYS A 70 -14.31 -7.22 -17.20
C LYS A 70 -13.68 -7.99 -18.37
N LYS A 71 -14.30 -7.97 -19.55
CA LYS A 71 -13.76 -8.62 -20.74
C LYS A 71 -12.41 -8.07 -21.20
N GLN A 72 -12.22 -6.76 -21.13
CA GLN A 72 -10.92 -6.12 -21.42
C GLN A 72 -9.84 -6.55 -20.41
N LEU A 73 -10.18 -6.55 -19.11
CA LEU A 73 -9.27 -6.93 -18.04
C LEU A 73 -8.86 -8.42 -18.15
N VAL A 74 -9.80 -9.30 -18.49
CA VAL A 74 -9.49 -10.72 -18.77
C VAL A 74 -8.46 -10.87 -19.90
N LYS A 75 -8.57 -10.06 -20.97
CA LYS A 75 -7.56 -10.04 -22.04
C LYS A 75 -6.22 -9.54 -21.54
N ALA A 76 -6.21 -8.47 -20.75
CA ALA A 76 -4.98 -7.93 -20.14
C ALA A 76 -4.31 -8.96 -19.21
N CYS A 77 -5.09 -9.82 -18.55
CA CYS A 77 -4.60 -10.96 -17.77
C CYS A 77 -4.25 -12.20 -18.63
N LEU A 78 -3.95 -12.02 -19.92
CA LEU A 78 -3.58 -13.09 -20.86
C LEU A 78 -4.61 -14.22 -20.95
N ASN A 79 -5.87 -13.91 -20.73
CA ASN A 79 -6.97 -14.88 -20.71
C ASN A 79 -6.80 -16.03 -19.71
N GLN A 80 -6.09 -15.81 -18.62
CA GLN A 80 -5.93 -16.81 -17.57
C GLN A 80 -7.29 -17.28 -17.04
N LEU A 81 -7.37 -18.55 -16.71
CA LEU A 81 -8.61 -19.21 -16.28
C LEU A 81 -9.19 -18.54 -15.02
N ALA A 82 -8.34 -18.16 -14.07
CA ALA A 82 -8.77 -17.45 -12.87
C ALA A 82 -9.50 -16.15 -13.21
N ALA A 83 -8.94 -15.31 -14.10
CA ALA A 83 -9.57 -14.06 -14.52
C ALA A 83 -10.87 -14.30 -15.32
N LYS A 84 -10.92 -15.37 -16.13
CA LYS A 84 -12.11 -15.72 -16.93
C LYS A 84 -13.29 -16.18 -16.08
N THR A 85 -13.01 -16.89 -14.98
CA THR A 85 -14.04 -17.54 -14.16
C THR A 85 -14.38 -16.77 -12.89
N ALA A 86 -13.60 -15.73 -12.54
CA ALA A 86 -13.88 -14.89 -11.37
C ALA A 86 -15.20 -14.12 -11.55
N SER A 87 -16.06 -14.17 -10.55
CA SER A 87 -17.30 -13.37 -10.50
C SER A 87 -16.97 -11.89 -10.38
N GLU A 88 -15.96 -11.54 -9.59
CA GLU A 88 -15.48 -10.18 -9.40
C GLU A 88 -14.01 -10.04 -9.80
N LEU A 89 -13.68 -8.87 -10.37
CA LEU A 89 -12.31 -8.48 -10.68
C LEU A 89 -12.01 -7.16 -9.99
N ILE A 90 -10.94 -7.15 -9.21
CA ILE A 90 -10.49 -5.98 -8.47
C ILE A 90 -9.14 -5.54 -9.02
N VAL A 91 -9.02 -4.25 -9.37
CA VAL A 91 -7.75 -3.64 -9.80
C VAL A 91 -7.17 -2.86 -8.62
N CYS A 92 -6.02 -3.32 -8.13
CA CYS A 92 -5.26 -2.63 -7.10
C CYS A 92 -4.30 -1.64 -7.80
N VAL A 93 -4.45 -0.35 -7.50
CA VAL A 93 -3.63 0.71 -8.08
C VAL A 93 -2.73 1.32 -7.02
N ALA A 94 -1.42 1.27 -7.26
CA ALA A 94 -0.47 1.98 -6.40
C ALA A 94 -0.52 3.49 -6.69
N ARG A 95 -0.68 4.30 -5.65
CA ARG A 95 -0.87 5.76 -5.69
C ARG A 95 0.32 6.47 -5.06
N THR A 96 1.15 7.10 -5.89
CA THR A 96 2.25 7.95 -5.40
C THR A 96 1.90 9.44 -5.42
N ASP A 97 0.80 9.78 -6.02
CA ASP A 97 0.27 11.15 -6.16
C ASP A 97 -0.40 11.67 -4.88
N ARG A 98 -0.83 10.77 -3.97
CA ARG A 98 -1.49 11.14 -2.72
C ARG A 98 -0.56 11.26 -1.51
N VAL A 99 0.75 11.14 -1.69
CA VAL A 99 1.71 11.13 -0.58
C VAL A 99 1.66 12.41 0.27
N ASP A 100 1.53 13.58 -0.35
CA ASP A 100 1.40 14.86 0.37
C ASP A 100 0.11 14.91 1.22
N GLU A 101 -1.01 14.42 0.67
CA GLU A 101 -2.30 14.35 1.34
C GLU A 101 -2.23 13.42 2.55
N MET A 102 -1.76 12.19 2.34
CA MET A 102 -1.69 11.17 3.39
C MET A 102 -0.69 11.54 4.50
N ALA A 103 0.44 12.17 4.15
CA ALA A 103 1.38 12.66 5.14
C ALA A 103 0.78 13.76 6.03
N LYS A 104 -0.03 14.66 5.46
CA LYS A 104 -0.77 15.67 6.23
C LYS A 104 -1.81 15.00 7.14
N MET A 105 -2.60 14.09 6.60
CA MET A 105 -3.63 13.36 7.35
C MET A 105 -3.04 12.64 8.57
N ASN A 106 -1.89 11.97 8.43
CA ASN A 106 -1.21 11.32 9.56
C ASN A 106 -0.72 12.29 10.65
N ILE A 107 -0.62 13.58 10.36
CA ILE A 107 -0.34 14.61 11.38
C ILE A 107 -1.65 15.09 12.01
N THR A 108 -2.66 15.41 11.20
CA THR A 108 -3.92 16.02 11.68
C THR A 108 -4.81 15.03 12.42
N GLU A 109 -4.79 13.77 12.03
CA GLU A 109 -5.56 12.68 12.63
C GLU A 109 -4.72 11.80 13.56
N PHE A 110 -3.65 12.38 14.10
CA PHE A 110 -2.82 11.67 15.06
C PHE A 110 -3.65 11.33 16.32
N PRO A 111 -3.54 10.10 16.87
CA PRO A 111 -4.45 9.62 17.92
C PRO A 111 -4.30 10.33 19.27
N PHE A 112 -3.38 11.26 19.40
CA PHE A 112 -3.21 12.11 20.58
C PHE A 112 -3.55 13.58 20.24
N PRO A 113 -3.81 14.44 21.25
CA PRO A 113 -4.20 15.82 21.00
C PRO A 113 -3.24 16.62 20.09
N GLU A 114 -1.95 16.25 20.11
CA GLU A 114 -0.95 16.84 19.21
C GLU A 114 0.08 15.78 18.82
N ALA A 115 0.41 15.73 17.52
CA ALA A 115 1.49 14.90 17.03
C ALA A 115 2.85 15.39 17.55
N PRO A 116 3.71 14.54 18.13
CA PRO A 116 5.04 14.93 18.58
C PRO A 116 5.85 15.60 17.48
N ALA A 117 6.70 16.59 17.84
CA ALA A 117 7.50 17.35 16.87
C ALA A 117 8.35 16.46 15.94
N THR A 118 8.85 15.33 16.45
CA THR A 118 9.59 14.33 15.66
C THR A 118 8.72 13.68 14.59
N VAL A 119 7.46 13.37 14.91
CA VAL A 119 6.47 12.80 13.99
C VAL A 119 6.10 13.82 12.93
N GLN A 120 5.81 15.07 13.34
CA GLN A 120 5.52 16.15 12.41
C GLN A 120 6.67 16.38 11.43
N LYS A 121 7.92 16.43 11.93
CA LYS A 121 9.12 16.57 11.10
C LYS A 121 9.26 15.42 10.11
N TYR A 122 9.01 14.18 10.55
CA TYR A 122 9.06 12.99 9.72
C TYR A 122 8.05 13.06 8.57
N TYR A 123 6.78 13.30 8.86
CA TYR A 123 5.74 13.38 7.83
C TYR A 123 5.86 14.59 6.91
N ARG A 124 6.44 15.70 7.35
CA ARG A 124 6.80 16.83 6.47
C ARG A 124 7.94 16.51 5.51
N PHE A 125 8.83 15.58 5.90
CA PHE A 125 9.97 15.18 5.08
C PHE A 125 9.61 14.10 4.05
N ILE A 126 8.70 13.17 4.35
CA ILE A 126 8.35 12.05 3.48
C ILE A 126 7.95 12.48 2.06
N PRO A 127 7.04 13.45 1.85
CA PRO A 127 6.67 13.87 0.51
C PRO A 127 7.85 14.34 -0.33
N TYR A 128 8.84 14.95 0.31
CA TYR A 128 10.05 15.37 -0.37
C TYR A 128 10.80 14.21 -1.03
N ASN A 129 10.79 13.02 -0.44
CA ASN A 129 11.43 11.82 -1.01
C ASN A 129 10.76 11.38 -2.31
N TYR A 130 9.45 11.60 -2.45
CA TYR A 130 8.69 11.23 -3.65
C TYR A 130 8.76 12.27 -4.76
N LYS A 131 9.19 13.51 -4.47
CA LYS A 131 9.32 14.58 -5.48
C LYS A 131 10.62 14.43 -6.25
N THR A 132 10.51 14.18 -7.54
CA THR A 132 11.67 13.92 -8.42
C THR A 132 11.93 15.04 -9.42
N GLY A 133 11.02 16.01 -9.57
CA GLY A 133 11.10 17.13 -10.50
C GLY A 133 10.97 16.73 -11.98
N TYR A 134 11.04 17.71 -12.86
CA TYR A 134 11.00 17.47 -14.30
C TYR A 134 12.19 16.61 -14.73
N PHE A 135 11.95 15.65 -15.63
CA PHE A 135 12.96 14.70 -16.13
C PHE A 135 13.81 14.03 -15.01
N ASN A 136 13.24 13.91 -13.82
CA ASN A 136 13.96 13.38 -12.66
C ASN A 136 15.20 14.18 -12.21
N ALA A 137 15.31 15.44 -12.60
CA ALA A 137 16.48 16.26 -12.27
C ALA A 137 16.68 16.40 -10.76
N LEU A 138 15.60 16.70 -10.00
CA LEU A 138 15.64 16.78 -8.54
C LEU A 138 15.99 15.43 -7.89
N GLY A 139 15.49 14.33 -8.44
CA GLY A 139 15.81 12.98 -7.98
C GLY A 139 17.30 12.65 -8.16
N ASN A 140 17.87 12.98 -9.31
CA ASN A 140 19.30 12.79 -9.57
C ASN A 140 20.18 13.65 -8.66
N PHE A 141 19.81 14.91 -8.47
CA PHE A 141 20.49 15.80 -7.53
C PHE A 141 20.50 15.23 -6.10
N LYS A 142 19.33 14.78 -5.62
CA LYS A 142 19.22 14.13 -4.31
C LYS A 142 20.12 12.90 -4.19
N LYS A 143 20.17 12.03 -5.22
CA LYS A 143 21.04 10.86 -5.24
C LYS A 143 22.50 11.23 -5.03
N VAL A 144 22.98 12.24 -5.74
CA VAL A 144 24.38 12.70 -5.61
C VAL A 144 24.61 13.28 -4.23
N ALA A 145 23.73 14.20 -3.76
CA ALA A 145 23.84 14.82 -2.45
C ALA A 145 23.87 13.77 -1.32
N PHE A 146 22.97 12.79 -1.35
CA PHE A 146 22.95 11.70 -0.34
C PHE A 146 24.16 10.77 -0.46
N LYS A 147 24.64 10.48 -1.66
CA LYS A 147 25.87 9.68 -1.84
C LYS A 147 27.06 10.37 -1.18
N VAL A 148 27.19 11.69 -1.33
CA VAL A 148 28.23 12.49 -0.67
C VAL A 148 28.00 12.51 0.84
N ALA A 149 26.81 12.83 1.30
CA ALA A 149 26.49 12.89 2.73
C ALA A 149 26.76 11.57 3.47
N ARG A 150 26.51 10.42 2.83
CA ARG A 150 26.80 9.08 3.40
C ARG A 150 28.29 8.78 3.55
N GLN A 151 29.17 9.52 2.94
CA GLN A 151 30.61 9.40 3.23
C GLN A 151 30.93 9.92 4.62
N PHE A 152 30.16 10.88 5.12
CA PHE A 152 30.32 11.48 6.44
C PHE A 152 29.42 10.83 7.49
N ASP A 153 28.22 10.37 7.10
CA ASP A 153 27.27 9.69 7.98
C ASP A 153 26.69 8.44 7.29
N LYS A 154 27.18 7.27 7.68
CA LYS A 154 26.74 5.97 7.14
C LYS A 154 25.32 5.57 7.57
N GLN A 155 24.75 6.22 8.59
CA GLN A 155 23.40 5.93 9.11
C GLN A 155 22.29 6.61 8.29
N LEU A 156 22.65 7.52 7.38
CA LEU A 156 21.65 8.16 6.52
C LEU A 156 20.89 7.12 5.69
N PRO A 157 19.55 7.15 5.70
CA PRO A 157 18.73 6.17 5.02
C PRO A 157 18.94 6.23 3.51
N VAL A 158 18.85 5.07 2.86
CA VAL A 158 18.73 5.01 1.41
C VAL A 158 17.27 5.34 1.05
N THR A 159 17.07 6.41 0.31
CA THR A 159 15.74 6.86 -0.11
C THR A 159 15.53 6.65 -1.60
N ALA A 160 14.29 6.45 -1.98
CA ALA A 160 13.90 6.38 -3.39
C ALA A 160 13.89 7.80 -4.00
N PHE A 161 14.81 8.09 -4.92
CA PHE A 161 14.94 9.43 -5.53
C PHE A 161 14.63 9.45 -7.02
N ASN A 162 14.04 8.39 -7.55
CA ASN A 162 13.56 8.39 -8.92
C ASN A 162 12.13 7.83 -9.00
N PRO A 163 11.38 8.18 -10.08
CA PRO A 163 10.01 7.72 -10.25
C PRO A 163 9.87 6.20 -10.29
N ALA A 164 10.86 5.50 -10.83
CA ALA A 164 10.84 4.04 -10.90
C ALA A 164 10.96 3.40 -9.51
N ASP A 165 11.87 3.91 -8.69
CA ASP A 165 12.05 3.41 -7.31
C ASP A 165 10.82 3.70 -6.45
N ALA A 166 10.25 4.91 -6.55
CA ALA A 166 9.04 5.29 -5.82
C ALA A 166 7.82 4.44 -6.23
N LYS A 167 7.65 4.21 -7.55
CA LYS A 167 6.58 3.36 -8.08
C LYS A 167 6.76 1.91 -7.65
N LEU A 168 7.99 1.38 -7.70
CA LEU A 168 8.28 0.02 -7.26
C LEU A 168 8.00 -0.16 -5.77
N TRP A 169 8.39 0.83 -4.95
CA TRP A 169 8.12 0.81 -3.51
C TRP A 169 6.62 0.82 -3.22
N ALA A 170 5.87 1.74 -3.82
CA ALA A 170 4.43 1.83 -3.67
C ALA A 170 3.74 0.54 -4.15
N SER A 171 4.17 -0.03 -5.29
CA SER A 171 3.61 -1.28 -5.81
C SER A 171 3.84 -2.46 -4.86
N LYS A 172 5.04 -2.58 -4.29
CA LYS A 172 5.35 -3.63 -3.30
C LYS A 172 4.48 -3.49 -2.06
N THR A 173 4.33 -2.29 -1.53
CA THR A 173 3.53 -2.03 -0.34
C THR A 173 2.03 -2.24 -0.60
N THR A 174 1.55 -2.02 -1.83
CA THR A 174 0.15 -2.26 -2.21
C THR A 174 -0.14 -3.76 -2.40
N ALA A 175 0.87 -4.57 -2.72
CA ALA A 175 0.72 -5.99 -3.00
C ALA A 175 0.86 -6.89 -1.75
N LEU A 176 1.29 -6.34 -0.61
CA LEU A 176 1.40 -7.05 0.67
C LEU A 176 0.07 -7.12 1.38
#